data_b005ecb9837d517fa78764670faabf8e
#
_entry.id   b005ecb9837d517fa78764670faabf8e
#
_cell.length_a   1.000
_cell.length_b   1.000
_cell.length_c   1.000
_cell.angle_alpha   90.00
_cell.angle_beta   90.00
_cell.angle_gamma   90.00
#
_symmetry.space_group_name_H-M   'P 1'
#
loop_
_entity.id
_entity.type
_entity.pdbx_description
1 polymer ?
#
loop_
_entity_poly.entity_id
_entity_poly.type
_entity_poly.pdbx_seq_one_letter_code
_entity_poly.pdbx_strand_id
1 'polypeptide(L)'
;VNQLDKFHYLPRTDAGNGTLLKGTVYYSMDKEHWTEAGAFDWKRNGDVKIFSFESRPTARYIKLAVTEGVGNYGSGRELYVFKVPGTASYLQGDINNDGKIDRNDLTSYMNYTGLRRGDSDYEGYISKGDINMNDLIDA
;
A
#
# COMPACT_ATOMS: atom_id res chain seq x y z
N VAL A 1 1.28 2.18 -5.92
CA VAL A 1 -0.01 1.66 -5.45
C VAL A 1 0.05 0.15 -5.53
N ASN A 2 -0.27 -0.56 -4.43
CA ASN A 2 -0.16 -2.00 -4.38
C ASN A 2 -1.49 -2.60 -3.90
N GLN A 3 -1.80 -3.80 -4.42
CA GLN A 3 -2.88 -4.61 -3.88
C GLN A 3 -2.41 -5.30 -2.61
N LEU A 4 -3.07 -5.04 -1.49
CA LEU A 4 -2.67 -5.54 -0.18
C LEU A 4 -3.11 -7.00 0.00
N ASP A 5 -2.21 -7.84 0.52
CA ASP A 5 -2.50 -9.22 0.91
C ASP A 5 -2.67 -9.32 2.42
N LYS A 6 -1.65 -8.97 3.16
CA LYS A 6 -1.62 -9.03 4.63
C LYS A 6 -0.56 -8.11 5.20
N PHE A 7 -0.58 -7.94 6.51
CA PHE A 7 0.59 -7.44 7.24
C PHE A 7 0.92 -8.33 8.44
N HIS A 8 2.19 -8.32 8.83
CA HIS A 8 2.68 -8.95 10.05
C HIS A 8 3.07 -7.85 11.04
N TYR A 9 2.48 -7.89 12.22
CA TYR A 9 2.91 -7.09 13.36
C TYR A 9 3.79 -7.94 14.28
N LEU A 10 4.99 -7.46 14.55
CA LEU A 10 5.93 -8.06 15.48
C LEU A 10 5.87 -7.32 16.81
N PRO A 11 5.20 -7.89 17.83
CA PRO A 11 5.20 -7.30 19.17
C PRO A 11 6.59 -7.40 19.82
N ARG A 12 6.75 -6.76 20.96
CA ARG A 12 7.91 -6.98 21.82
C ARG A 12 7.98 -8.45 22.25
N THR A 13 9.17 -9.00 22.37
CA THR A 13 9.39 -10.41 22.75
C THR A 13 8.84 -10.75 24.13
N ASP A 14 8.87 -9.76 25.05
CA ASP A 14 8.34 -9.87 26.42
C ASP A 14 6.83 -9.63 26.53
N ALA A 15 6.17 -9.35 25.41
CA ALA A 15 4.76 -8.93 25.39
C ALA A 15 4.46 -7.81 26.41
N GLY A 16 5.43 -6.93 26.62
CA GLY A 16 5.37 -5.82 27.56
C GLY A 16 4.54 -4.64 27.06
N ASN A 17 4.71 -3.50 27.73
CA ASN A 17 3.98 -2.27 27.41
C ASN A 17 4.04 -1.92 25.93
N GLY A 18 2.88 -1.56 25.37
CA GLY A 18 2.72 -1.21 23.97
C GLY A 18 2.34 -2.37 23.05
N THR A 19 2.34 -3.63 23.52
CA THR A 19 1.83 -4.74 22.72
C THR A 19 0.37 -4.49 22.33
N LEU A 20 0.09 -4.47 21.03
CA LEU A 20 -1.26 -4.25 20.51
C LEU A 20 -2.13 -5.47 20.76
N LEU A 21 -3.33 -5.25 21.29
CA LEU A 21 -4.29 -6.30 21.61
C LEU A 21 -5.53 -6.22 20.75
N LYS A 22 -6.18 -5.05 20.68
CA LYS A 22 -7.39 -4.85 19.89
C LYS A 22 -7.35 -3.57 19.09
N GLY A 23 -8.05 -3.58 17.98
CA GLY A 23 -8.19 -2.40 17.14
C GLY A 23 -8.85 -2.69 15.81
N THR A 24 -8.91 -1.66 14.97
CA THR A 24 -9.46 -1.71 13.63
C THR A 24 -8.41 -1.29 12.62
N VAL A 25 -8.35 -1.99 11.51
CA VAL A 25 -7.46 -1.70 10.39
C VAL A 25 -8.24 -0.96 9.32
N TYR A 26 -7.65 0.11 8.82
CA TYR A 26 -8.17 0.89 7.70
C TYR A 26 -7.12 0.99 6.60
N TYR A 27 -7.59 1.23 5.38
CA TYR A 27 -6.73 1.55 4.24
C TYR A 27 -7.24 2.79 3.51
N SER A 28 -6.34 3.45 2.77
CA SER A 28 -6.64 4.67 2.03
C SER A 28 -5.71 4.84 0.83
N MET A 29 -6.16 5.64 -0.15
CA MET A 29 -5.36 6.12 -1.28
C MET A 29 -4.76 7.51 -1.03
N ASP A 30 -5.41 8.35 -0.20
CA ASP A 30 -5.17 9.79 -0.07
C ASP A 30 -4.90 10.28 1.37
N LYS A 31 -5.07 9.43 2.39
CA LYS A 31 -5.04 9.74 3.84
C LYS A 31 -6.25 10.52 4.36
N GLU A 32 -7.18 10.89 3.52
CA GLU A 32 -8.40 11.62 3.89
C GLU A 32 -9.59 10.68 3.96
N HIS A 33 -9.77 9.85 2.95
CA HIS A 33 -10.85 8.88 2.87
C HIS A 33 -10.34 7.50 3.30
N TRP A 34 -10.86 7.02 4.44
CA TRP A 34 -10.46 5.75 5.04
C TRP A 34 -11.56 4.72 4.94
N THR A 35 -11.23 3.55 4.42
CA THR A 35 -12.12 2.39 4.36
C THR A 35 -11.68 1.36 5.40
N GLU A 36 -12.64 0.83 6.15
CA GLU A 36 -12.38 -0.23 7.12
C GLU A 36 -12.05 -1.54 6.41
N ALA A 37 -10.96 -2.18 6.83
CA ALA A 37 -10.56 -3.50 6.34
C ALA A 37 -10.99 -4.63 7.28
N GLY A 38 -11.20 -4.31 8.57
CA GLY A 38 -11.61 -5.26 9.60
C GLY A 38 -10.98 -4.96 10.95
N ALA A 39 -11.39 -5.72 11.96
CA ALA A 39 -10.89 -5.61 13.33
C ALA A 39 -9.89 -6.73 13.66
N PHE A 40 -9.06 -6.49 14.66
CA PHE A 40 -8.19 -7.51 15.24
C PHE A 40 -8.39 -7.62 16.76
N ASP A 41 -8.28 -8.85 17.26
CA ASP A 41 -8.26 -9.18 18.68
C ASP A 41 -7.17 -10.23 18.91
N TRP A 42 -6.03 -9.81 19.42
CA TRP A 42 -4.82 -10.63 19.53
C TRP A 42 -4.48 -10.97 20.97
N LYS A 43 -4.04 -12.20 21.18
CA LYS A 43 -3.54 -12.65 22.48
C LYS A 43 -2.27 -11.89 22.85
N ARG A 44 -2.14 -11.56 24.14
CA ARG A 44 -0.92 -10.98 24.70
C ARG A 44 0.19 -12.03 24.75
N ASN A 45 1.06 -12.05 23.77
CA ASN A 45 2.30 -12.82 23.70
C ASN A 45 3.27 -12.19 22.69
N GLY A 46 4.50 -12.70 22.62
CA GLY A 46 5.54 -12.25 21.71
C GLY A 46 5.44 -12.79 20.28
N ASP A 47 4.43 -13.60 19.98
CA ASP A 47 4.27 -14.21 18.66
C ASP A 47 3.88 -13.17 17.60
N VAL A 48 4.29 -13.42 16.36
CA VAL A 48 3.90 -12.61 15.20
C VAL A 48 2.37 -12.62 15.06
N LYS A 49 1.79 -11.43 14.86
CA LYS A 49 0.36 -11.26 14.57
C LYS A 49 0.19 -11.03 13.07
N ILE A 50 -0.76 -11.72 12.48
CA ILE A 50 -1.05 -11.62 11.05
C ILE A 50 -2.46 -11.07 10.89
N PHE A 51 -2.60 -10.04 10.07
CA PHE A 51 -3.87 -9.53 9.59
C PHE A 51 -3.92 -9.69 8.08
N SER A 52 -4.95 -10.38 7.56
CA SER A 52 -5.16 -10.59 6.13
C SER A 52 -6.23 -9.64 5.60
N PHE A 53 -5.96 -9.03 4.45
CA PHE A 53 -6.94 -8.19 3.75
C PHE A 53 -7.81 -9.08 2.85
N GLU A 54 -8.96 -9.54 3.33
CA GLU A 54 -9.84 -10.46 2.59
C GLU A 54 -10.26 -9.91 1.23
N SER A 55 -10.57 -8.62 1.15
CA SER A 55 -10.95 -7.93 -0.10
C SER A 55 -9.76 -7.59 -1.00
N ARG A 56 -8.51 -7.80 -0.52
CA ARG A 56 -7.28 -7.45 -1.23
C ARG A 56 -7.31 -6.05 -1.85
N PRO A 57 -7.57 -5.01 -1.05
CA PRO A 57 -7.77 -3.68 -1.57
C PRO A 57 -6.50 -3.10 -2.17
N THR A 58 -6.66 -2.25 -3.16
CA THR A 58 -5.58 -1.40 -3.65
C THR A 58 -5.43 -0.19 -2.74
N ALA A 59 -4.23 0.04 -2.20
CA ALA A 59 -4.02 1.15 -1.27
C ALA A 59 -2.57 1.68 -1.29
N ARG A 60 -2.41 2.88 -0.77
CA ARG A 60 -1.12 3.54 -0.49
C ARG A 60 -0.83 3.63 0.99
N TYR A 61 -1.87 3.64 1.82
CA TYR A 61 -1.76 3.87 3.26
C TYR A 61 -2.58 2.86 4.03
N ILE A 62 -2.04 2.45 5.18
CA ILE A 62 -2.71 1.62 6.18
C ILE A 62 -2.71 2.39 7.49
N LYS A 63 -3.82 2.30 8.23
CA LYS A 63 -3.95 2.86 9.56
C LYS A 63 -4.43 1.78 10.53
N LEU A 64 -3.75 1.63 11.64
CA LEU A 64 -4.18 0.80 12.77
C LEU A 64 -4.75 1.74 13.85
N ALA A 65 -6.06 1.67 14.05
CA ALA A 65 -6.75 2.36 15.14
C ALA A 65 -6.81 1.43 16.35
N VAL A 66 -5.81 1.52 17.21
CA VAL A 66 -5.65 0.66 18.40
C VAL A 66 -6.61 1.11 19.49
N THR A 67 -7.45 0.19 19.96
CA THR A 67 -8.42 0.42 21.07
C THR A 67 -7.94 -0.17 22.38
N GLU A 68 -7.07 -1.20 22.34
CA GLU A 68 -6.49 -1.82 23.51
C GLU A 68 -5.01 -2.18 23.25
N GLY A 69 -4.14 -1.74 24.14
CA GLY A 69 -2.73 -2.08 24.16
C GLY A 69 -2.23 -2.23 25.59
N VAL A 70 -1.20 -3.06 25.80
CA VAL A 70 -0.63 -3.31 27.12
C VAL A 70 -0.11 -2.00 27.72
N GLY A 71 -0.58 -1.65 28.91
CA GLY A 71 -0.21 -0.42 29.62
C GLY A 71 -0.79 0.86 29.00
N ASN A 72 -1.83 0.76 28.17
CA ASN A 72 -2.45 1.86 27.41
C ASN A 72 -1.50 2.54 26.42
N TYR A 73 -0.54 1.80 25.88
CA TYR A 73 0.39 2.24 24.85
C TYR A 73 0.24 1.40 23.57
N GLY A 74 0.65 1.97 22.44
CA GLY A 74 0.80 1.26 21.17
C GLY A 74 2.25 1.29 20.71
N SER A 75 2.87 0.14 20.53
CA SER A 75 4.23 0.01 19.98
C SER A 75 4.44 -1.38 19.37
N GLY A 76 5.57 -1.58 18.75
CA GLY A 76 5.98 -2.87 18.20
C GLY A 76 7.45 -2.83 17.84
N ARG A 77 8.01 -3.98 17.49
CA ARG A 77 9.37 -4.06 16.95
C ARG A 77 9.37 -3.72 15.48
N GLU A 78 8.38 -4.23 14.74
CA GLU A 78 8.32 -4.09 13.29
C GLU A 78 6.89 -4.31 12.77
N LEU A 79 6.60 -3.76 11.58
CA LEU A 79 5.40 -3.99 10.81
C LEU A 79 5.80 -4.27 9.35
N TYR A 80 5.53 -5.48 8.87
CA TYR A 80 5.76 -5.87 7.48
C TYR A 80 4.45 -5.90 6.72
N VAL A 81 4.38 -5.18 5.61
CA VAL A 81 3.21 -5.18 4.71
C VAL A 81 3.53 -5.95 3.45
N PHE A 82 2.66 -6.89 3.11
CA PHE A 82 2.81 -7.75 1.94
C PHE A 82 1.76 -7.40 0.89
N LYS A 83 2.20 -7.31 -0.35
CA LYS A 83 1.32 -7.22 -1.51
C LYS A 83 0.89 -8.60 -1.98
N VAL A 84 -0.22 -8.67 -2.72
CA VAL A 84 -0.65 -9.91 -3.38
C VAL A 84 0.44 -10.37 -4.36
N PRO A 85 0.92 -11.62 -4.26
CA PRO A 85 1.89 -12.15 -5.20
C PRO A 85 1.34 -12.13 -6.63
N GLY A 86 2.15 -11.70 -7.59
CA GLY A 86 1.75 -11.65 -9.00
C GLY A 86 0.90 -10.44 -9.41
N THR A 87 0.48 -9.59 -8.48
CA THR A 87 0.05 -8.25 -8.86
C THR A 87 1.30 -7.50 -9.32
N ALA A 88 1.34 -7.16 -10.59
CA ALA A 88 2.43 -6.42 -11.16
C ALA A 88 2.72 -5.21 -10.25
N SER A 89 3.90 -5.18 -9.65
CA SER A 89 4.46 -3.95 -9.15
C SER A 89 4.60 -3.09 -10.39
N TYR A 90 3.70 -2.14 -10.56
CA TYR A 90 3.86 -1.18 -11.64
C TYR A 90 5.17 -0.48 -11.39
N LEU A 91 6.19 -0.79 -12.18
CA LEU A 91 7.41 -0.04 -12.20
C LEU A 91 7.07 1.34 -12.76
N GLN A 92 7.31 2.38 -11.98
CA GLN A 92 7.16 3.73 -12.48
C GLN A 92 8.15 3.91 -13.62
N GLY A 93 7.67 4.28 -14.81
CA GLY A 93 8.48 4.32 -16.03
C GLY A 93 8.33 3.09 -16.94
N ASP A 94 7.70 2.00 -16.49
CA ASP A 94 7.32 0.88 -17.34
C ASP A 94 5.98 1.21 -18.04
N ILE A 95 6.08 1.91 -19.15
CA ILE A 95 4.94 2.44 -19.87
C ILE A 95 4.24 1.36 -20.70
N ASN A 96 5.01 0.44 -21.27
CA ASN A 96 4.48 -0.66 -22.09
C ASN A 96 4.05 -1.90 -21.26
N ASN A 97 4.33 -1.88 -19.94
CA ASN A 97 4.00 -2.94 -18.98
C ASN A 97 4.62 -4.32 -19.28
N ASP A 98 5.86 -4.33 -19.75
CA ASP A 98 6.57 -5.58 -19.98
C ASP A 98 7.38 -6.05 -18.75
N GLY A 99 7.35 -5.29 -17.65
CA GLY A 99 8.02 -5.57 -16.38
C GLY A 99 9.46 -5.10 -16.32
N LYS A 100 9.90 -4.30 -17.31
CA LYS A 100 11.22 -3.69 -17.37
C LYS A 100 11.09 -2.18 -17.57
N ILE A 101 12.18 -1.46 -17.37
CA ILE A 101 12.32 -0.05 -17.76
C ILE A 101 13.45 0.00 -18.77
N ASP A 102 13.11 0.20 -20.05
CA ASP A 102 14.08 0.20 -21.11
C ASP A 102 13.71 1.20 -22.25
N ARG A 103 14.41 1.10 -23.39
CA ARG A 103 14.18 1.97 -24.54
C ARG A 103 12.76 1.88 -25.10
N ASN A 104 12.08 0.75 -24.94
CA ASN A 104 10.72 0.56 -25.46
C ASN A 104 9.73 1.42 -24.68
N ASP A 105 9.96 1.61 -23.37
CA ASP A 105 9.16 2.53 -22.56
C ASP A 105 9.32 3.96 -23.00
N LEU A 106 10.56 4.38 -23.29
CA LEU A 106 10.82 5.72 -23.81
C LEU A 106 10.10 5.97 -25.13
N THR A 107 10.07 4.97 -26.01
CA THR A 107 9.33 5.07 -27.28
C THR A 107 7.83 5.20 -27.03
N SER A 108 7.28 4.40 -26.12
CA SER A 108 5.88 4.48 -25.70
C SER A 108 5.57 5.82 -25.04
N TYR A 109 6.46 6.30 -24.15
CA TYR A 109 6.33 7.60 -23.49
C TYR A 109 6.20 8.76 -24.48
N MET A 110 7.02 8.79 -25.52
CA MET A 110 7.00 9.86 -26.54
C MET A 110 5.65 9.97 -27.26
N ASN A 111 4.91 8.86 -27.38
CA ASN A 111 3.60 8.86 -28.02
C ASN A 111 2.50 9.48 -27.13
N TYR A 112 2.74 9.60 -25.83
CA TYR A 112 1.77 10.06 -24.84
C TYR A 112 2.14 11.39 -24.18
N THR A 113 3.26 12.01 -24.58
CA THR A 113 3.68 13.31 -24.08
C THR A 113 2.61 14.37 -24.37
N GLY A 114 2.25 15.13 -23.33
CA GLY A 114 1.22 16.17 -23.38
C GLY A 114 -0.16 15.74 -22.91
N LEU A 115 -0.42 14.44 -22.68
CA LEU A 115 -1.66 13.98 -22.08
C LEU A 115 -1.76 14.45 -20.63
N ARG A 116 -2.99 14.80 -20.22
CA ARG A 116 -3.33 15.28 -18.87
C ARG A 116 -4.34 14.36 -18.23
N ARG A 117 -4.38 14.36 -16.90
CA ARG A 117 -5.45 13.70 -16.16
C ARG A 117 -6.82 14.18 -16.66
N GLY A 118 -7.68 13.22 -17.05
CA GLY A 118 -9.00 13.45 -17.63
C GLY A 118 -9.05 13.28 -19.14
N ASP A 119 -7.92 13.19 -19.82
CA ASP A 119 -7.91 12.77 -21.21
C ASP A 119 -8.18 11.26 -21.30
N SER A 120 -8.90 10.84 -22.35
CA SER A 120 -9.36 9.44 -22.50
C SER A 120 -8.22 8.42 -22.47
N ASP A 121 -7.04 8.82 -22.89
CA ASP A 121 -5.86 7.95 -23.02
C ASP A 121 -4.86 8.10 -21.86
N TYR A 122 -5.16 8.95 -20.86
CA TYR A 122 -4.27 9.18 -19.71
C TYR A 122 -4.35 8.04 -18.67
N GLU A 123 -5.48 7.34 -18.57
CA GLU A 123 -5.73 6.36 -17.51
C GLU A 123 -4.92 5.07 -17.66
N GLY A 124 -4.81 4.31 -16.60
CA GLY A 124 -4.13 3.02 -16.60
C GLY A 124 -2.61 3.13 -16.71
N TYR A 125 -2.03 2.55 -17.74
CA TYR A 125 -0.57 2.51 -17.94
C TYR A 125 0.04 3.87 -18.28
N ILE A 126 -0.67 4.68 -19.00
CA ILE A 126 -0.19 5.97 -19.49
C ILE A 126 0.08 6.91 -18.34
N SER A 127 -0.78 6.89 -17.31
CA SER A 127 -0.58 7.68 -16.09
C SER A 127 0.74 7.40 -15.35
N LYS A 128 1.41 6.29 -15.67
CA LYS A 128 2.74 5.96 -15.11
C LYS A 128 3.87 6.77 -15.75
N GLY A 129 3.61 7.37 -16.89
CA GLY A 129 4.50 8.34 -17.52
C GLY A 129 4.53 9.67 -16.78
N ASP A 130 3.53 9.95 -15.94
CA ASP A 130 3.53 11.09 -15.03
C ASP A 130 4.44 10.78 -13.82
N ILE A 131 5.75 10.92 -14.05
CA ILE A 131 6.78 10.53 -13.07
C ILE A 131 6.82 11.52 -11.91
N ASN A 132 6.55 12.77 -12.14
CA ASN A 132 6.56 13.85 -11.13
C ASN A 132 5.20 14.06 -10.45
N MET A 133 4.16 13.34 -10.92
CA MET A 133 2.80 13.36 -10.36
C MET A 133 2.12 14.75 -10.42
N ASN A 134 2.33 15.46 -11.52
CA ASN A 134 1.72 16.77 -11.75
C ASN A 134 0.46 16.73 -12.64
N ASP A 135 -0.06 15.52 -12.90
CA ASP A 135 -1.23 15.24 -13.75
C ASP A 135 -1.00 15.58 -15.25
N LEU A 136 0.26 15.61 -15.68
CA LEU A 136 0.68 15.83 -17.06
C LEU A 136 1.84 14.87 -17.39
N ILE A 137 1.80 14.27 -18.58
CA ILE A 137 2.95 13.54 -19.12
C ILE A 137 3.84 14.53 -19.84
N ASP A 138 4.89 14.97 -19.18
CA ASP A 138 5.86 15.95 -19.69
C ASP A 138 7.30 15.39 -19.66
N ALA A 139 8.22 16.10 -20.32
CA ALA A 139 9.61 15.70 -20.41
C ALA A 139 10.44 16.22 -19.23
#